data_10bcdb629b5b3bf9fa03f70a9a7b458b
#
_entry.id   10bcdb629b5b3bf9fa03f70a9a7b458b
#
_cell.length_a   1.000
_cell.length_b   1.000
_cell.length_c   1.000
_cell.angle_alpha   90.00
_cell.angle_beta   90.00
_cell.angle_gamma   90.00
#
_symmetry.space_group_name_H-M   'P 1'
#
loop_
_entity.id
_entity.type
_entity.pdbx_description
1 polymer ?
#
loop_
_entity_poly.entity_id
_entity_poly.type
_entity_poly.pdbx_seq_one_letter_code
_entity_poly.pdbx_strand_id
1 'polypeptide(L)'
;IPVPMFLLMGELFFHGGLANRMFGAVEVLLGRLPGRLSYVTVAGGTAFATLSGSSMGSTALLGSLMVPEMTNRGYKKHMSIGPILGTGGLAMLIPPSALAVLLGTLAQLDIGKLLMGGIMPGIILAAMYVLLIWFQCRIDPAAAPAYDVDLPPLSRRLMLFARDVLPMLSVIIGVIFLIMYGIATPSESAAFGCLGVLLLCVIFRTLSWKAIVNATAGALRVTVMAFLIIFGSATFSALLAFSGASSGLLAWATSYDLAPLTMLVIMFGILLILGMFMDQLSMMLLTVPIYFPLATQLGFDPIWFGVIILLALEISFTTPPFGLLLFVMKGVAPPDTKMTDIYWAAMPFILCALTVVALIIIFPQIALYLPSLVR
;
A
#
# COMPACT_ATOMS: atom_id res chain seq x y z
N ILE A 1 5.59 1.93 -20.35
CA ILE A 1 5.77 1.92 -18.89
C ILE A 1 4.40 2.08 -18.23
N PRO A 2 3.95 1.14 -17.37
CA PRO A 2 2.58 1.13 -16.82
C PRO A 2 2.33 2.18 -15.73
N VAL A 3 3.39 2.78 -15.14
CA VAL A 3 3.31 3.72 -14.01
C VAL A 3 2.30 4.86 -14.21
N PRO A 4 2.30 5.62 -15.34
CA PRO A 4 1.38 6.73 -15.52
C PRO A 4 -0.10 6.33 -15.50
N MET A 5 -0.42 5.16 -16.05
CA MET A 5 -1.81 4.69 -16.15
C MET A 5 -2.33 4.23 -14.78
N PHE A 6 -1.52 3.54 -13.98
CA PHE A 6 -1.91 3.18 -12.62
C PHE A 6 -2.10 4.42 -11.73
N LEU A 7 -1.22 5.40 -11.85
CA LEU A 7 -1.37 6.67 -11.15
C LEU A 7 -2.64 7.42 -11.57
N LEU A 8 -2.91 7.50 -12.88
CA LEU A 8 -4.12 8.16 -13.39
C LEU A 8 -5.38 7.46 -12.90
N MET A 9 -5.39 6.13 -12.88
CA MET A 9 -6.52 5.35 -12.36
C MET A 9 -6.80 5.70 -10.89
N GLY A 10 -5.78 5.78 -10.06
CA GLY A 10 -5.90 6.14 -8.64
C GLY A 10 -6.39 7.57 -8.44
N GLU A 11 -5.82 8.52 -9.18
CA GLU A 11 -6.21 9.94 -9.12
C GLU A 11 -7.66 10.15 -9.60
N LEU A 12 -8.08 9.45 -10.66
CA LEU A 12 -9.47 9.47 -11.13
C LEU A 12 -10.44 8.92 -10.07
N PHE A 13 -10.07 7.83 -9.41
CA PHE A 13 -10.87 7.26 -8.33
C PHE A 13 -11.02 8.24 -7.15
N PHE A 14 -9.92 8.90 -6.79
CA PHE A 14 -9.89 9.88 -5.70
C PHE A 14 -10.71 11.12 -6.04
N HIS A 15 -10.38 11.81 -7.13
CA HIS A 15 -11.03 13.05 -7.53
C HIS A 15 -12.45 12.86 -8.07
N GLY A 16 -12.77 11.65 -8.55
CA GLY A 16 -14.11 11.24 -8.96
C GLY A 16 -15.10 11.03 -7.82
N GLY A 17 -14.68 11.18 -6.54
CA GLY A 17 -15.58 11.08 -5.39
C GLY A 17 -16.09 9.67 -5.09
N LEU A 18 -15.53 8.64 -5.73
CA LEU A 18 -15.93 7.25 -5.53
C LEU A 18 -15.56 6.73 -4.14
N ALA A 19 -14.45 7.23 -3.57
CA ALA A 19 -13.96 6.84 -2.25
C ALA A 19 -15.02 7.06 -1.14
N ASN A 20 -15.64 8.24 -1.10
CA ASN A 20 -16.63 8.58 -0.08
C ASN A 20 -17.86 7.65 -0.13
N ARG A 21 -18.29 7.26 -1.32
CA ARG A 21 -19.40 6.31 -1.50
C ARG A 21 -19.04 4.92 -0.97
N MET A 22 -17.84 4.47 -1.26
CA MET A 22 -17.33 3.18 -0.80
C MET A 22 -17.27 3.13 0.73
N PHE A 23 -16.69 4.15 1.38
CA PHE A 23 -16.62 4.22 2.83
C PHE A 23 -18.02 4.20 3.47
N GLY A 24 -18.95 5.00 2.96
CA GLY A 24 -20.34 5.01 3.44
C GLY A 24 -21.04 3.65 3.34
N ALA A 25 -20.84 2.93 2.23
CA ALA A 25 -21.46 1.62 2.04
C ALA A 25 -20.83 0.55 2.95
N VAL A 26 -19.51 0.55 3.12
CA VAL A 26 -18.81 -0.36 4.06
C VAL A 26 -19.22 -0.07 5.49
N GLU A 27 -19.36 1.21 5.86
CA GLU A 27 -19.81 1.62 7.18
C GLU A 27 -21.20 1.10 7.51
N VAL A 28 -22.14 1.23 6.60
CA VAL A 28 -23.51 0.75 6.79
C VAL A 28 -23.55 -0.77 6.88
N LEU A 29 -22.69 -1.49 6.15
CA LEU A 29 -22.64 -2.96 6.17
C LEU A 29 -22.21 -3.51 7.53
N LEU A 30 -21.19 -2.93 8.17
CA LEU A 30 -20.63 -3.43 9.44
C LEU A 30 -21.57 -3.28 10.65
N GLY A 31 -22.59 -2.46 10.56
CA GLY A 31 -23.66 -2.42 11.56
C GLY A 31 -23.21 -1.86 12.92
N ARG A 32 -23.51 -2.57 14.03
CA ARG A 32 -23.29 -2.13 15.41
C ARG A 32 -22.09 -2.80 16.09
N LEU A 33 -21.05 -3.13 15.32
CA LEU A 33 -19.87 -3.76 15.89
C LEU A 33 -19.04 -2.77 16.73
N PRO A 34 -18.54 -3.16 17.93
CA PRO A 34 -17.54 -2.39 18.64
C PRO A 34 -16.28 -2.21 17.75
N GLY A 35 -15.73 -1.00 17.70
CA GLY A 35 -14.62 -0.71 16.80
C GLY A 35 -15.00 -0.60 15.31
N ARG A 36 -16.31 -0.47 15.00
CA ARG A 36 -16.84 -0.42 13.64
C ARG A 36 -16.03 0.49 12.70
N LEU A 37 -15.75 1.73 13.10
CA LEU A 37 -15.02 2.68 12.24
C LEU A 37 -13.58 2.25 12.00
N SER A 38 -12.92 1.59 12.95
CA SER A 38 -11.58 1.02 12.74
C SER A 38 -11.62 -0.11 11.69
N TYR A 39 -12.65 -0.96 11.72
CA TYR A 39 -12.84 -1.98 10.67
C TYR A 39 -13.21 -1.38 9.32
N VAL A 40 -14.04 -0.33 9.30
CA VAL A 40 -14.36 0.44 8.08
C VAL A 40 -13.07 1.02 7.49
N THR A 41 -12.19 1.55 8.35
CA THR A 41 -10.89 2.10 7.94
C THR A 41 -10.02 1.00 7.32
N VAL A 42 -9.95 -0.20 7.90
CA VAL A 42 -9.17 -1.29 7.31
C VAL A 42 -9.80 -1.76 6.01
N ALA A 43 -11.07 -2.10 5.96
CA ALA A 43 -11.72 -2.65 4.78
C ALA A 43 -11.81 -1.60 3.64
N GLY A 44 -12.39 -0.44 3.93
CA GLY A 44 -12.53 0.65 2.96
C GLY A 44 -11.19 1.28 2.61
N GLY A 45 -10.30 1.43 3.61
CA GLY A 45 -8.95 1.94 3.44
C GLY A 45 -8.10 1.05 2.56
N THR A 46 -8.17 -0.27 2.73
CA THR A 46 -7.47 -1.22 1.85
C THR A 46 -7.94 -1.07 0.41
N ALA A 47 -9.24 -1.11 0.16
CA ALA A 47 -9.78 -0.95 -1.18
C ALA A 47 -9.45 0.43 -1.78
N PHE A 48 -9.48 1.50 -0.98
CA PHE A 48 -9.08 2.82 -1.41
C PHE A 48 -7.56 2.90 -1.67
N ALA A 49 -6.74 2.38 -0.78
CA ALA A 49 -5.29 2.40 -0.91
C ALA A 49 -4.83 1.66 -2.17
N THR A 50 -5.45 0.51 -2.48
CA THR A 50 -5.16 -0.24 -3.72
C THR A 50 -5.53 0.56 -4.96
N LEU A 51 -6.67 1.22 -4.98
CA LEU A 51 -7.11 2.01 -6.13
C LEU A 51 -6.32 3.32 -6.29
N SER A 52 -5.96 3.97 -5.17
CA SER A 52 -5.19 5.23 -5.20
C SER A 52 -3.71 5.03 -5.50
N GLY A 53 -3.16 3.87 -5.15
CA GLY A 53 -1.73 3.58 -5.31
C GLY A 53 -0.80 4.50 -4.50
N SER A 54 -1.35 5.30 -3.58
CA SER A 54 -0.61 6.32 -2.80
C SER A 54 -0.85 6.14 -1.31
N SER A 55 0.17 5.71 -0.57
CA SER A 55 0.13 5.58 0.89
C SER A 55 -0.10 6.92 1.58
N MET A 56 0.58 7.98 1.12
CA MET A 56 0.41 9.34 1.68
C MET A 56 -0.99 9.89 1.42
N GLY A 57 -1.48 9.77 0.17
CA GLY A 57 -2.82 10.22 -0.20
C GLY A 57 -3.91 9.48 0.58
N SER A 58 -3.77 8.17 0.74
CA SER A 58 -4.69 7.36 1.53
C SER A 58 -4.69 7.75 3.00
N THR A 59 -3.52 7.93 3.61
CA THR A 59 -3.39 8.35 5.01
C THR A 59 -3.94 9.75 5.23
N ALA A 60 -3.68 10.69 4.34
CA ALA A 60 -4.20 12.06 4.43
C ALA A 60 -5.72 12.09 4.34
N LEU A 61 -6.30 11.39 3.36
CA LEU A 61 -7.76 11.33 3.19
C LEU A 61 -8.44 10.63 4.38
N LEU A 62 -8.00 9.42 4.71
CA LEU A 62 -8.56 8.67 5.82
C LEU A 62 -8.40 9.41 7.15
N GLY A 63 -7.25 10.03 7.36
CA GLY A 63 -6.97 10.84 8.54
C GLY A 63 -7.93 12.01 8.66
N SER A 64 -8.12 12.77 7.58
CA SER A 64 -9.02 13.92 7.57
C SER A 64 -10.50 13.57 7.72
N LEU A 65 -10.93 12.42 7.23
CA LEU A 65 -12.33 11.97 7.29
C LEU A 65 -12.63 11.20 8.57
N MET A 66 -11.80 10.20 8.89
CA MET A 66 -12.11 9.23 9.95
C MET A 66 -11.69 9.71 11.34
N VAL A 67 -10.55 10.40 11.49
CA VAL A 67 -10.08 10.79 12.84
C VAL A 67 -11.04 11.73 13.56
N PRO A 68 -11.57 12.81 12.94
CA PRO A 68 -12.56 13.66 13.59
C PRO A 68 -13.83 12.91 13.96
N GLU A 69 -14.34 12.06 13.05
CA GLU A 69 -15.54 11.26 13.27
C GLU A 69 -15.37 10.27 14.43
N MET A 70 -14.23 9.56 14.47
CA MET A 70 -13.91 8.62 15.53
C MET A 70 -13.69 9.32 16.86
N THR A 71 -13.04 10.49 16.86
CA THR A 71 -12.85 11.30 18.07
C THR A 71 -14.18 11.77 18.64
N ASN A 72 -15.09 12.26 17.80
CA ASN A 72 -16.44 12.70 18.21
C ASN A 72 -17.25 11.55 18.80
N ARG A 73 -16.97 10.30 18.41
CA ARG A 73 -17.62 9.10 18.94
C ARG A 73 -16.89 8.46 20.12
N GLY A 74 -15.88 9.12 20.67
CA GLY A 74 -15.16 8.69 21.87
C GLY A 74 -14.12 7.60 21.65
N TYR A 75 -13.66 7.38 20.40
CA TYR A 75 -12.58 6.46 20.14
C TYR A 75 -11.25 6.98 20.71
N LYS A 76 -10.48 6.11 21.32
CA LYS A 76 -9.11 6.45 21.73
C LYS A 76 -8.21 6.61 20.49
N LYS A 77 -7.18 7.45 20.61
CA LYS A 77 -6.26 7.84 19.51
C LYS A 77 -5.65 6.62 18.79
N HIS A 78 -5.27 5.57 19.50
CA HIS A 78 -4.67 4.38 18.87
C HIS A 78 -5.67 3.60 18.00
N MET A 79 -6.97 3.62 18.33
CA MET A 79 -8.02 2.97 17.55
C MET A 79 -8.44 3.76 16.32
N SER A 80 -8.15 5.06 16.26
CA SER A 80 -8.40 5.90 15.08
C SER A 80 -7.16 6.01 14.18
N ILE A 81 -6.00 6.30 14.75
CA ILE A 81 -4.76 6.59 14.01
C ILE A 81 -4.10 5.30 13.49
N GLY A 82 -4.02 4.26 14.34
CA GLY A 82 -3.35 3.01 14.00
C GLY A 82 -3.87 2.34 12.73
N PRO A 83 -5.18 2.06 12.61
CA PRO A 83 -5.77 1.48 11.40
C PRO A 83 -5.51 2.28 10.13
N ILE A 84 -5.48 3.61 10.22
CA ILE A 84 -5.23 4.49 9.07
C ILE A 84 -3.77 4.36 8.60
N LEU A 85 -2.82 4.38 9.53
CA LEU A 85 -1.40 4.20 9.22
C LEU A 85 -1.12 2.82 8.64
N GLY A 86 -1.72 1.78 9.23
CA GLY A 86 -1.57 0.42 8.72
C GLY A 86 -2.11 0.24 7.31
N THR A 87 -3.31 0.75 7.03
CA THR A 87 -3.93 0.58 5.71
C THR A 87 -3.30 1.43 4.62
N GLY A 88 -2.68 2.58 4.97
CA GLY A 88 -1.93 3.39 4.01
C GLY A 88 -0.92 2.56 3.25
N GLY A 89 -0.28 1.62 3.91
CA GLY A 89 0.73 0.79 3.34
C GLY A 89 0.29 -0.39 2.50
N LEU A 90 -0.91 -0.85 2.65
CA LEU A 90 -1.44 -1.91 1.79
C LEU A 90 -1.51 -1.51 0.31
N ALA A 91 -1.45 -0.20 0.01
CA ALA A 91 -1.35 0.34 -1.34
C ALA A 91 -0.14 -0.19 -2.14
N MET A 92 0.92 -0.61 -1.45
CA MET A 92 2.11 -1.15 -2.13
C MET A 92 2.01 -2.62 -2.49
N LEU A 93 1.26 -3.39 -1.70
CA LEU A 93 1.20 -4.84 -1.82
C LEU A 93 0.07 -5.31 -2.72
N ILE A 94 -1.12 -4.74 -2.55
CA ILE A 94 -2.31 -5.19 -3.27
C ILE A 94 -2.43 -4.42 -4.59
N PRO A 95 -2.43 -5.10 -5.76
CA PRO A 95 -2.59 -4.43 -7.05
C PRO A 95 -3.95 -3.71 -7.17
N PRO A 96 -3.98 -2.61 -7.89
CA PRO A 96 -2.91 -1.97 -8.68
C PRO A 96 -1.97 -1.11 -7.83
N SER A 97 -0.67 -1.40 -7.83
CA SER A 97 0.35 -0.69 -7.04
C SER A 97 1.36 0.00 -7.95
N ALA A 98 1.36 1.33 -7.96
CA ALA A 98 2.31 2.12 -8.73
C ALA A 98 3.77 1.90 -8.29
N LEU A 99 4.00 1.72 -6.98
CA LEU A 99 5.34 1.50 -6.43
C LEU A 99 5.86 0.10 -6.73
N ALA A 100 5.00 -0.93 -6.71
CA ALA A 100 5.41 -2.27 -7.15
C ALA A 100 5.77 -2.29 -8.64
N VAL A 101 5.02 -1.57 -9.47
CA VAL A 101 5.34 -1.40 -10.90
C VAL A 101 6.67 -0.68 -11.10
N LEU A 102 6.93 0.37 -10.32
CA LEU A 102 8.19 1.10 -10.37
C LEU A 102 9.36 0.22 -9.92
N LEU A 103 9.21 -0.52 -8.82
CA LEU A 103 10.21 -1.49 -8.35
C LEU A 103 10.50 -2.54 -9.43
N GLY A 104 9.47 -3.13 -10.02
CA GLY A 104 9.62 -4.10 -11.10
C GLY A 104 10.37 -3.53 -12.32
N THR A 105 10.10 -2.26 -12.66
CA THR A 105 10.79 -1.55 -13.74
C THR A 105 12.27 -1.32 -13.41
N LEU A 106 12.58 -0.83 -12.20
CA LEU A 106 13.96 -0.54 -11.77
C LEU A 106 14.79 -1.82 -11.62
N ALA A 107 14.21 -2.87 -11.08
CA ALA A 107 14.86 -4.16 -10.86
C ALA A 107 14.79 -5.09 -12.09
N GLN A 108 14.17 -4.64 -13.18
CA GLN A 108 13.96 -5.41 -14.42
C GLN A 108 13.25 -6.75 -14.18
N LEU A 109 12.27 -6.76 -13.28
CA LEU A 109 11.45 -7.92 -12.95
C LEU A 109 10.22 -7.99 -13.85
N ASP A 110 9.62 -9.19 -13.92
CA ASP A 110 8.27 -9.35 -14.46
C ASP A 110 7.26 -8.63 -13.53
N ILE A 111 6.72 -7.52 -14.04
CA ILE A 111 5.80 -6.65 -13.29
C ILE A 111 4.51 -7.41 -12.93
N GLY A 112 4.00 -8.24 -13.83
CA GLY A 112 2.81 -9.05 -13.58
C GLY A 112 3.03 -10.00 -12.42
N LYS A 113 4.14 -10.74 -12.43
CA LYS A 113 4.50 -11.66 -11.34
C LYS A 113 4.73 -10.94 -10.02
N LEU A 114 5.39 -9.77 -10.04
CA LEU A 114 5.63 -8.99 -8.83
C LEU A 114 4.30 -8.49 -8.23
N LEU A 115 3.39 -7.98 -9.05
CA LEU A 115 2.07 -7.55 -8.61
C LEU A 115 1.28 -8.71 -7.98
N MET A 116 1.29 -9.88 -8.62
CA MET A 116 0.62 -11.08 -8.08
C MET A 116 1.25 -11.54 -6.76
N GLY A 117 2.58 -11.42 -6.63
CA GLY A 117 3.32 -11.77 -5.42
C GLY A 117 2.90 -10.96 -4.18
N GLY A 118 2.45 -9.73 -4.37
CA GLY A 118 1.98 -8.87 -3.29
C GLY A 118 0.58 -9.18 -2.76
N ILE A 119 -0.27 -9.89 -3.53
CA ILE A 119 -1.69 -10.10 -3.18
C ILE A 119 -1.85 -10.90 -1.88
N MET A 120 -1.26 -12.09 -1.80
CA MET A 120 -1.40 -12.94 -0.62
C MET A 120 -0.83 -12.28 0.64
N PRO A 121 0.39 -11.74 0.63
CA PRO A 121 0.92 -10.96 1.75
C PRO A 121 0.00 -9.81 2.16
N GLY A 122 -0.53 -9.05 1.20
CA GLY A 122 -1.43 -7.93 1.45
C GLY A 122 -2.75 -8.36 2.10
N ILE A 123 -3.35 -9.47 1.65
CA ILE A 123 -4.57 -10.04 2.25
C ILE A 123 -4.28 -10.54 3.68
N ILE A 124 -3.17 -11.23 3.89
CA ILE A 124 -2.77 -11.72 5.22
C ILE A 124 -2.57 -10.52 6.16
N LEU A 125 -1.89 -9.48 5.70
CA LEU A 125 -1.66 -8.26 6.49
C LEU A 125 -2.98 -7.55 6.84
N ALA A 126 -3.89 -7.40 5.88
CA ALA A 126 -5.22 -6.82 6.13
C ALA A 126 -6.02 -7.65 7.16
N ALA A 127 -5.98 -8.98 7.04
CA ALA A 127 -6.61 -9.89 8.01
C ALA A 127 -5.98 -9.74 9.41
N MET A 128 -4.66 -9.63 9.51
CA MET A 128 -3.96 -9.39 10.78
C MET A 128 -4.37 -8.04 11.40
N TYR A 129 -4.57 -7.00 10.60
CA TYR A 129 -5.07 -5.71 11.11
C TYR A 129 -6.50 -5.83 11.67
N VAL A 130 -7.38 -6.57 11.00
CA VAL A 130 -8.72 -6.86 11.50
C VAL A 130 -8.65 -7.64 12.83
N LEU A 131 -7.80 -8.66 12.91
CA LEU A 131 -7.60 -9.43 14.14
C LEU A 131 -7.00 -8.57 15.27
N LEU A 132 -6.05 -7.70 14.95
CA LEU A 132 -5.47 -6.75 15.92
C LEU A 132 -6.54 -5.81 16.49
N ILE A 133 -7.39 -5.23 15.65
CA ILE A 133 -8.49 -4.36 16.09
C ILE A 133 -9.46 -5.15 16.97
N TRP A 134 -9.81 -6.37 16.57
CA TRP A 134 -10.68 -7.24 17.37
C TRP A 134 -10.08 -7.50 18.75
N PHE A 135 -8.79 -7.81 18.82
CA PHE A 135 -8.08 -8.04 20.07
C PHE A 135 -8.02 -6.79 20.95
N GLN A 136 -7.74 -5.61 20.35
CA GLN A 136 -7.74 -4.33 21.07
C GLN A 136 -9.12 -3.99 21.64
N CYS A 137 -10.21 -4.20 20.88
CA CYS A 137 -11.56 -4.02 21.37
C CYS A 137 -11.97 -5.00 22.49
N ARG A 138 -11.35 -6.20 22.53
CA ARG A 138 -11.57 -7.17 23.60
C ARG A 138 -10.84 -6.83 24.89
N ILE A 139 -9.62 -6.30 24.78
CA ILE A 139 -8.82 -5.89 25.95
C ILE A 139 -9.38 -4.60 26.56
N ASP A 140 -9.73 -3.64 25.72
CA ASP A 140 -10.23 -2.34 26.16
C ASP A 140 -11.50 -1.97 25.39
N PRO A 141 -12.67 -2.44 25.83
CA PRO A 141 -13.95 -2.12 25.18
C PRO A 141 -14.26 -0.62 25.15
N ALA A 142 -13.68 0.16 26.07
CA ALA A 142 -13.86 1.61 26.12
C ALA A 142 -13.01 2.35 25.06
N ALA A 143 -12.05 1.66 24.42
CA ALA A 143 -11.20 2.28 23.39
C ALA A 143 -11.96 2.57 22.09
N ALA A 144 -13.02 1.82 21.82
CA ALA A 144 -13.84 1.98 20.62
C ALA A 144 -15.30 1.66 20.97
N PRO A 145 -16.00 2.59 21.63
CA PRO A 145 -17.34 2.36 22.12
C PRO A 145 -18.33 2.05 20.99
N ALA A 146 -19.22 1.09 21.25
CA ALA A 146 -20.35 0.85 20.38
C ALA A 146 -21.33 2.03 20.50
N TYR A 147 -21.80 2.53 19.39
CA TYR A 147 -22.80 3.58 19.33
C TYR A 147 -24.03 3.14 18.55
N ASP A 148 -25.18 3.61 19.01
CA ASP A 148 -26.45 3.34 18.35
C ASP A 148 -26.54 4.13 17.04
N VAL A 149 -26.84 3.41 15.97
CA VAL A 149 -27.13 3.97 14.65
C VAL A 149 -28.43 3.35 14.16
N ASP A 150 -29.32 4.17 13.64
CA ASP A 150 -30.47 3.69 12.90
C ASP A 150 -30.01 2.99 11.61
N LEU A 151 -29.93 1.66 11.70
CA LEU A 151 -29.44 0.84 10.60
C LEU A 151 -30.61 0.40 9.73
N PRO A 152 -30.49 0.58 8.41
CA PRO A 152 -31.47 0.01 7.50
C PRO A 152 -31.49 -1.52 7.60
N PRO A 153 -32.56 -2.20 7.17
CA PRO A 153 -32.63 -3.65 7.17
C PRO A 153 -31.48 -4.27 6.37
N LEU A 154 -31.07 -5.49 6.74
CA LEU A 154 -29.88 -6.16 6.17
C LEU A 154 -29.92 -6.22 4.64
N SER A 155 -31.10 -6.45 4.06
CA SER A 155 -31.29 -6.46 2.60
C SER A 155 -30.85 -5.13 1.95
N ARG A 156 -31.22 -4.00 2.57
CA ARG A 156 -30.83 -2.68 2.08
C ARG A 156 -29.34 -2.40 2.27
N ARG A 157 -28.72 -2.91 3.34
CA ARG A 157 -27.27 -2.79 3.57
C ARG A 157 -26.48 -3.56 2.48
N LEU A 158 -26.89 -4.81 2.22
CA LEU A 158 -26.31 -5.64 1.16
C LEU A 158 -26.50 -5.01 -0.22
N MET A 159 -27.68 -4.43 -0.47
CA MET A 159 -27.95 -3.70 -1.71
C MET A 159 -27.04 -2.48 -1.88
N LEU A 160 -26.81 -1.68 -0.81
CA LEU A 160 -25.89 -0.53 -0.85
C LEU A 160 -24.46 -0.99 -1.07
N PHE A 161 -24.01 -2.06 -0.41
CA PHE A 161 -22.71 -2.64 -0.63
C PHE A 161 -22.55 -3.14 -2.09
N ALA A 162 -23.54 -3.89 -2.57
CA ALA A 162 -23.53 -4.39 -3.95
C ALA A 162 -23.53 -3.26 -4.98
N ARG A 163 -24.23 -2.16 -4.72
CA ARG A 163 -24.30 -1.01 -5.62
C ARG A 163 -23.07 -0.13 -5.61
N ASP A 164 -22.49 0.13 -4.43
CA ASP A 164 -21.47 1.18 -4.26
C ASP A 164 -20.07 0.60 -4.05
N VAL A 165 -19.89 -0.68 -3.69
CA VAL A 165 -18.58 -1.32 -3.48
C VAL A 165 -18.25 -2.33 -4.57
N LEU A 166 -19.18 -3.24 -4.94
CA LEU A 166 -18.89 -4.30 -5.94
C LEU A 166 -18.44 -3.74 -7.30
N PRO A 167 -19.01 -2.65 -7.85
CA PRO A 167 -18.51 -2.10 -9.11
C PRO A 167 -17.07 -1.59 -9.01
N MET A 168 -16.67 -1.05 -7.85
CA MET A 168 -15.30 -0.60 -7.64
C MET A 168 -14.34 -1.79 -7.50
N LEU A 169 -14.72 -2.81 -6.74
CA LEU A 169 -13.96 -4.05 -6.65
C LEU A 169 -13.85 -4.78 -7.99
N SER A 170 -14.86 -4.71 -8.86
CA SER A 170 -14.82 -5.32 -10.18
C SER A 170 -13.75 -4.71 -11.09
N VAL A 171 -13.45 -3.41 -10.94
CA VAL A 171 -12.34 -2.78 -11.66
C VAL A 171 -11.00 -3.36 -11.20
N ILE A 172 -10.80 -3.48 -9.87
CA ILE A 172 -9.57 -4.08 -9.31
C ILE A 172 -9.43 -5.53 -9.78
N ILE A 173 -10.48 -6.33 -9.59
CA ILE A 173 -10.50 -7.75 -9.98
C ILE A 173 -10.29 -7.89 -11.49
N GLY A 174 -10.90 -7.02 -12.30
CA GLY A 174 -10.73 -7.00 -13.75
C GLY A 174 -9.28 -6.73 -14.17
N VAL A 175 -8.62 -5.75 -13.56
CA VAL A 175 -7.20 -5.45 -13.82
C VAL A 175 -6.33 -6.65 -13.44
N ILE A 176 -6.55 -7.24 -12.25
CA ILE A 176 -5.82 -8.41 -11.78
C ILE A 176 -6.03 -9.60 -12.74
N PHE A 177 -7.28 -9.84 -13.15
CA PHE A 177 -7.65 -10.92 -14.06
C PHE A 177 -6.94 -10.78 -15.42
N LEU A 178 -6.95 -9.59 -16.02
CA LEU A 178 -6.30 -9.32 -17.30
C LEU A 178 -4.81 -9.63 -17.26
N ILE A 179 -4.13 -9.24 -16.15
CA ILE A 179 -2.70 -9.49 -15.95
C ILE A 179 -2.43 -10.98 -15.71
N MET A 180 -3.20 -11.62 -14.83
CA MET A 180 -2.98 -13.01 -14.42
C MET A 180 -3.14 -14.00 -15.57
N TYR A 181 -4.11 -13.79 -16.44
CA TYR A 181 -4.34 -14.65 -17.60
C TYR A 181 -3.52 -14.26 -18.84
N GLY A 182 -2.66 -13.22 -18.73
CA GLY A 182 -1.84 -12.77 -19.86
C GLY A 182 -2.64 -12.18 -21.02
N ILE A 183 -3.91 -11.79 -20.78
CA ILE A 183 -4.81 -11.22 -21.80
C ILE A 183 -4.34 -9.81 -22.18
N ALA A 184 -3.83 -9.07 -21.19
CA ALA A 184 -3.32 -7.72 -21.41
C ALA A 184 -2.04 -7.51 -20.58
N THR A 185 -1.14 -6.71 -21.10
CA THR A 185 0.05 -6.25 -20.38
C THR A 185 -0.36 -5.41 -19.16
N PRO A 186 0.52 -5.23 -18.15
CA PRO A 186 0.23 -4.35 -17.03
C PRO A 186 -0.16 -2.92 -17.44
N SER A 187 0.42 -2.40 -18.55
CA SER A 187 0.08 -1.07 -19.09
C SER A 187 -1.33 -1.01 -19.66
N GLU A 188 -1.70 -2.01 -20.44
CA GLU A 188 -3.04 -2.12 -21.02
C GLU A 188 -4.09 -2.35 -19.93
N SER A 189 -3.80 -3.23 -18.97
CA SER A 189 -4.68 -3.49 -17.83
C SER A 189 -4.92 -2.23 -17.00
N ALA A 190 -3.90 -1.39 -16.79
CA ALA A 190 -4.05 -0.10 -16.12
C ALA A 190 -4.91 0.88 -16.94
N ALA A 191 -4.78 0.89 -18.28
CA ALA A 191 -5.63 1.69 -19.17
C ALA A 191 -7.09 1.24 -19.10
N PHE A 192 -7.36 -0.07 -19.10
CA PHE A 192 -8.71 -0.62 -18.86
C PHE A 192 -9.23 -0.23 -17.48
N GLY A 193 -8.38 -0.24 -16.45
CA GLY A 193 -8.72 0.23 -15.12
C GLY A 193 -9.14 1.71 -15.11
N CYS A 194 -8.40 2.59 -15.80
CA CYS A 194 -8.77 4.00 -15.97
C CYS A 194 -10.14 4.15 -16.64
N LEU A 195 -10.38 3.42 -17.74
CA LEU A 195 -11.68 3.44 -18.41
C LEU A 195 -12.79 2.93 -17.50
N GLY A 196 -12.54 1.87 -16.73
CA GLY A 196 -13.49 1.35 -15.74
C GLY A 196 -13.84 2.38 -14.67
N VAL A 197 -12.85 3.07 -14.10
CA VAL A 197 -13.08 4.14 -13.12
C VAL A 197 -13.84 5.32 -13.74
N LEU A 198 -13.47 5.76 -14.94
CA LEU A 198 -14.21 6.81 -15.66
C LEU A 198 -15.67 6.42 -15.90
N LEU A 199 -15.91 5.20 -16.34
CA LEU A 199 -17.27 4.67 -16.54
C LEU A 199 -18.07 4.69 -15.24
N LEU A 200 -17.46 4.27 -14.13
CA LEU A 200 -18.11 4.35 -12.81
C LEU A 200 -18.42 5.79 -12.41
N CYS A 201 -17.51 6.74 -12.65
CA CYS A 201 -17.76 8.16 -12.39
C CYS A 201 -18.95 8.70 -13.21
N VAL A 202 -19.11 8.25 -14.46
CA VAL A 202 -20.28 8.60 -15.31
C VAL A 202 -21.56 7.96 -14.74
N ILE A 203 -21.55 6.66 -14.45
CA ILE A 203 -22.70 5.91 -13.92
C ILE A 203 -23.18 6.54 -12.61
N PHE A 204 -22.26 6.89 -11.73
CA PHE A 204 -22.57 7.50 -10.42
C PHE A 204 -22.79 9.01 -10.51
N ARG A 205 -22.68 9.61 -11.70
CA ARG A 205 -22.84 11.05 -11.95
C ARG A 205 -21.93 11.93 -11.08
N THR A 206 -20.73 11.46 -10.80
CA THR A 206 -19.71 12.18 -10.02
C THR A 206 -18.64 12.79 -10.91
N LEU A 207 -18.63 12.47 -12.21
CA LEU A 207 -17.63 12.99 -13.14
C LEU A 207 -17.83 14.51 -13.33
N SER A 208 -16.75 15.24 -13.09
CA SER A 208 -16.69 16.68 -13.36
C SER A 208 -15.41 17.01 -14.13
N TRP A 209 -15.43 18.07 -14.94
CA TRP A 209 -14.24 18.53 -15.65
C TRP A 209 -13.09 18.83 -14.69
N LYS A 210 -13.40 19.43 -13.54
CA LYS A 210 -12.43 19.72 -12.48
C LYS A 210 -11.79 18.43 -11.93
N ALA A 211 -12.56 17.37 -11.76
CA ALA A 211 -12.03 16.07 -11.31
C ALA A 211 -11.04 15.48 -12.33
N ILE A 212 -11.37 15.54 -13.63
CA ILE A 212 -10.49 15.06 -14.71
C ILE A 212 -9.18 15.86 -14.71
N VAL A 213 -9.26 17.19 -14.70
CA VAL A 213 -8.08 18.06 -14.72
C VAL A 213 -7.20 17.82 -13.50
N ASN A 214 -7.78 17.74 -12.30
CA ASN A 214 -7.03 17.49 -11.07
C ASN A 214 -6.38 16.09 -11.09
N ALA A 215 -7.12 15.07 -11.50
CA ALA A 215 -6.60 13.71 -11.61
C ALA A 215 -5.45 13.62 -12.61
N THR A 216 -5.61 14.23 -13.77
CA THR A 216 -4.54 14.25 -14.81
C THR A 216 -3.31 15.03 -14.32
N ALA A 217 -3.52 16.19 -13.69
CA ALA A 217 -2.42 16.99 -13.13
C ALA A 217 -1.67 16.25 -12.00
N GLY A 218 -2.41 15.58 -11.11
CA GLY A 218 -1.83 14.72 -10.05
C GLY A 218 -1.01 13.59 -10.63
N ALA A 219 -1.60 12.81 -11.53
CA ALA A 219 -0.92 11.70 -12.19
C ALA A 219 0.32 12.15 -12.98
N LEU A 220 0.23 13.28 -13.70
CA LEU A 220 1.34 13.82 -14.47
C LEU A 220 2.50 14.25 -13.58
N ARG A 221 2.23 14.93 -12.46
CA ARG A 221 3.25 15.37 -11.50
C ARG A 221 4.06 14.18 -10.97
N VAL A 222 3.38 13.14 -10.50
CA VAL A 222 4.03 11.93 -9.98
C VAL A 222 4.75 11.16 -11.09
N THR A 223 4.17 11.10 -12.28
CA THR A 223 4.78 10.46 -13.46
C THR A 223 6.10 11.12 -13.86
N VAL A 224 6.13 12.46 -13.96
CA VAL A 224 7.36 13.19 -14.30
C VAL A 224 8.44 12.95 -13.25
N MET A 225 8.07 12.99 -11.95
CA MET A 225 9.00 12.67 -10.88
C MET A 225 9.53 11.24 -10.98
N ALA A 226 8.65 10.26 -11.23
CA ALA A 226 9.03 8.85 -11.39
C ALA A 226 9.99 8.65 -12.58
N PHE A 227 9.74 9.29 -13.72
CA PHE A 227 10.65 9.20 -14.88
C PHE A 227 12.01 9.84 -14.62
N LEU A 228 12.07 10.99 -13.94
CA LEU A 228 13.35 11.60 -13.54
C LEU A 228 14.12 10.66 -12.60
N ILE A 229 13.43 10.00 -11.68
CA ILE A 229 14.02 9.01 -10.77
C ILE A 229 14.52 7.79 -11.54
N ILE A 230 13.76 7.23 -12.48
CA ILE A 230 14.18 6.10 -13.32
C ILE A 230 15.43 6.48 -14.12
N PHE A 231 15.45 7.67 -14.71
CA PHE A 231 16.60 8.16 -15.45
C PHE A 231 17.83 8.32 -14.55
N GLY A 232 17.66 8.94 -13.38
CA GLY A 232 18.73 9.08 -12.38
C GLY A 232 19.25 7.73 -11.89
N SER A 233 18.36 6.76 -11.64
CA SER A 233 18.72 5.40 -11.22
C SER A 233 19.51 4.67 -12.30
N ALA A 234 19.07 4.74 -13.55
CA ALA A 234 19.79 4.13 -14.68
C ALA A 234 21.19 4.72 -14.82
N THR A 235 21.34 6.04 -14.72
CA THR A 235 22.63 6.72 -14.75
C THR A 235 23.51 6.30 -13.57
N PHE A 236 22.96 6.29 -12.36
CA PHE A 236 23.67 5.85 -11.16
C PHE A 236 24.13 4.38 -11.25
N SER A 237 23.26 3.48 -11.72
CA SER A 237 23.59 2.07 -11.96
C SER A 237 24.74 1.92 -12.97
N ALA A 238 24.70 2.68 -14.05
CA ALA A 238 25.77 2.68 -15.05
C ALA A 238 27.10 3.15 -14.44
N LEU A 239 27.09 4.25 -13.68
CA LEU A 239 28.28 4.76 -12.98
C LEU A 239 28.85 3.74 -11.99
N LEU A 240 27.98 3.08 -11.19
CA LEU A 240 28.42 2.03 -10.27
C LEU A 240 29.04 0.84 -11.01
N ALA A 241 28.48 0.44 -12.15
CA ALA A 241 29.01 -0.64 -12.96
C ALA A 241 30.37 -0.27 -13.57
N PHE A 242 30.49 0.92 -14.19
CA PHE A 242 31.75 1.38 -14.81
C PHE A 242 32.87 1.65 -13.82
N SER A 243 32.52 2.16 -12.61
CA SER A 243 33.53 2.42 -11.57
C SER A 243 34.03 1.14 -10.86
N GLY A 244 33.38 0.00 -11.10
CA GLY A 244 33.67 -1.22 -10.36
C GLY A 244 33.13 -1.21 -8.91
N ALA A 245 32.43 -0.16 -8.51
CA ALA A 245 31.91 -0.03 -7.15
C ALA A 245 30.88 -1.10 -6.82
N SER A 246 30.04 -1.50 -7.79
CA SER A 246 29.09 -2.61 -7.59
C SER A 246 29.81 -3.93 -7.31
N SER A 247 30.84 -4.28 -8.10
CA SER A 247 31.62 -5.49 -7.88
C SER A 247 32.44 -5.42 -6.59
N GLY A 248 32.97 -4.24 -6.25
CA GLY A 248 33.68 -4.02 -4.98
C GLY A 248 32.76 -4.19 -3.75
N LEU A 249 31.55 -3.62 -3.79
CA LEU A 249 30.55 -3.79 -2.74
C LEU A 249 30.10 -5.25 -2.61
N LEU A 250 29.90 -5.94 -3.72
CA LEU A 250 29.55 -7.36 -3.74
C LEU A 250 30.69 -8.20 -3.13
N ALA A 251 31.93 -7.99 -3.57
CA ALA A 251 33.09 -8.70 -3.03
C ALA A 251 33.27 -8.42 -1.54
N TRP A 252 33.10 -7.17 -1.10
CA TRP A 252 33.12 -6.82 0.31
C TRP A 252 31.99 -7.49 1.11
N ALA A 253 30.75 -7.45 0.63
CA ALA A 253 29.62 -8.07 1.29
C ALA A 253 29.76 -9.60 1.40
N THR A 254 30.30 -10.25 0.36
CA THR A 254 30.50 -11.71 0.33
C THR A 254 31.78 -12.13 1.09
N SER A 255 32.74 -11.22 1.34
CA SER A 255 33.97 -11.52 2.08
C SER A 255 33.74 -11.93 3.54
N TYR A 256 32.60 -11.56 4.10
CA TYR A 256 32.25 -11.93 5.49
C TYR A 256 31.65 -13.33 5.63
N ASP A 257 31.46 -14.07 4.53
CA ASP A 257 30.87 -15.43 4.50
C ASP A 257 29.60 -15.56 5.35
N LEU A 258 28.77 -14.51 5.30
CA LEU A 258 27.53 -14.46 6.07
C LEU A 258 26.48 -15.37 5.43
N ALA A 259 25.75 -16.09 6.27
CA ALA A 259 24.61 -16.87 5.80
C ALA A 259 23.63 -15.96 5.04
N PRO A 260 23.02 -16.44 3.91
CA PRO A 260 22.09 -15.63 3.09
C PRO A 260 20.99 -14.94 3.90
N LEU A 261 20.43 -15.65 4.89
CA LEU A 261 19.40 -15.08 5.78
C LEU A 261 19.92 -13.91 6.61
N THR A 262 21.16 -14.00 7.13
CA THR A 262 21.77 -12.89 7.88
C THR A 262 21.95 -11.66 6.99
N MET A 263 22.39 -11.86 5.73
CA MET A 263 22.52 -10.78 4.78
C MET A 263 21.16 -10.15 4.45
N LEU A 264 20.11 -10.95 4.27
CA LEU A 264 18.75 -10.46 4.07
C LEU A 264 18.29 -9.57 5.25
N VAL A 265 18.52 -10.00 6.49
CA VAL A 265 18.16 -9.24 7.70
C VAL A 265 18.91 -7.91 7.77
N ILE A 266 20.20 -7.92 7.41
CA ILE A 266 21.02 -6.69 7.35
C ILE A 266 20.46 -5.73 6.28
N MET A 267 20.23 -6.23 5.06
CA MET A 267 19.66 -5.43 3.95
C MET A 267 18.30 -4.84 4.34
N PHE A 268 17.44 -5.64 4.96
CA PHE A 268 16.14 -5.22 5.45
C PHE A 268 16.27 -4.15 6.55
N GLY A 269 17.17 -4.35 7.52
CA GLY A 269 17.43 -3.39 8.59
C GLY A 269 17.95 -2.05 8.08
N ILE A 270 18.82 -2.06 7.08
CA ILE A 270 19.30 -0.84 6.40
C ILE A 270 18.13 -0.10 5.73
N LEU A 271 17.23 -0.82 5.04
CA LEU A 271 16.03 -0.22 4.45
C LEU A 271 15.12 0.43 5.49
N LEU A 272 14.94 -0.22 6.65
CA LEU A 272 14.15 0.36 7.74
C LEU A 272 14.77 1.68 8.23
N ILE A 273 16.09 1.72 8.38
CA ILE A 273 16.80 2.93 8.81
C ILE A 273 16.72 4.03 7.74
N LEU A 274 17.01 3.71 6.47
CA LEU A 274 16.96 4.67 5.38
C LEU A 274 15.56 5.28 5.20
N GLY A 275 14.53 4.44 5.26
CA GLY A 275 13.16 4.88 5.06
C GLY A 275 12.59 5.74 6.19
N MET A 276 13.28 5.82 7.34
CA MET A 276 12.96 6.83 8.34
C MET A 276 13.30 8.26 7.86
N PHE A 277 14.26 8.42 6.95
CA PHE A 277 14.81 9.71 6.54
C PHE A 277 14.54 10.05 5.08
N MET A 278 14.16 9.06 4.27
CA MET A 278 13.98 9.19 2.84
C MET A 278 12.57 8.77 2.42
N ASP A 279 12.10 9.32 1.30
CA ASP A 279 10.90 8.82 0.66
C ASP A 279 11.16 7.48 -0.05
N GLN A 280 10.10 6.76 -0.34
CA GLN A 280 10.15 5.42 -0.92
C GLN A 280 10.80 5.38 -2.31
N LEU A 281 10.55 6.43 -3.12
CA LEU A 281 11.12 6.52 -4.47
C LEU A 281 12.63 6.69 -4.42
N SER A 282 13.12 7.63 -3.59
CA SER A 282 14.54 7.87 -3.38
C SER A 282 15.25 6.64 -2.81
N MET A 283 14.59 5.94 -1.88
CA MET A 283 15.14 4.71 -1.31
C MET A 283 15.26 3.60 -2.35
N MET A 284 14.25 3.39 -3.19
CA MET A 284 14.33 2.43 -4.30
C MET A 284 15.46 2.77 -5.28
N LEU A 285 15.58 4.04 -5.65
CA LEU A 285 16.64 4.51 -6.57
C LEU A 285 18.03 4.17 -6.05
N LEU A 286 18.27 4.34 -4.76
CA LEU A 286 19.56 4.11 -4.14
C LEU A 286 19.85 2.61 -3.95
N THR A 287 18.86 1.85 -3.51
CA THR A 287 19.08 0.48 -3.02
C THR A 287 18.88 -0.61 -4.07
N VAL A 288 17.94 -0.45 -5.00
CA VAL A 288 17.62 -1.47 -6.00
C VAL A 288 18.85 -1.88 -6.85
N PRO A 289 19.67 -0.93 -7.37
CA PRO A 289 20.83 -1.28 -8.17
C PRO A 289 21.91 -2.09 -7.44
N ILE A 290 21.91 -2.02 -6.11
CA ILE A 290 22.87 -2.72 -5.25
C ILE A 290 22.27 -4.04 -4.74
N TYR A 291 21.02 -3.98 -4.30
CA TYR A 291 20.39 -5.08 -3.57
C TYR A 291 19.95 -6.23 -4.48
N PHE A 292 19.46 -5.97 -5.69
CA PHE A 292 19.01 -7.04 -6.57
C PHE A 292 20.16 -7.90 -7.12
N PRO A 293 21.31 -7.32 -7.57
CA PRO A 293 22.47 -8.13 -7.91
C PRO A 293 22.98 -8.98 -6.74
N LEU A 294 23.02 -8.41 -5.52
CA LEU A 294 23.44 -9.14 -4.32
C LEU A 294 22.46 -10.27 -3.98
N ALA A 295 21.15 -10.01 -4.01
CA ALA A 295 20.11 -11.00 -3.76
C ALA A 295 20.18 -12.17 -4.75
N THR A 296 20.43 -11.89 -6.02
CA THR A 296 20.61 -12.91 -7.06
C THR A 296 21.84 -13.79 -6.81
N GLN A 297 22.97 -13.20 -6.38
CA GLN A 297 24.17 -13.95 -6.01
C GLN A 297 23.96 -14.83 -4.77
N LEU A 298 23.12 -14.38 -3.83
CA LEU A 298 22.75 -15.15 -2.63
C LEU A 298 21.74 -16.26 -2.95
N GLY A 299 21.28 -16.37 -4.20
CA GLY A 299 20.32 -17.40 -4.64
C GLY A 299 18.87 -17.13 -4.28
N PHE A 300 18.51 -15.88 -3.95
CA PHE A 300 17.13 -15.53 -3.68
C PHE A 300 16.31 -15.40 -4.98
N ASP A 301 15.06 -15.86 -4.94
CA ASP A 301 14.11 -15.60 -6.02
C ASP A 301 13.85 -14.09 -6.12
N PRO A 302 13.98 -13.48 -7.31
CA PRO A 302 13.86 -12.03 -7.47
C PRO A 302 12.46 -11.49 -7.17
N ILE A 303 11.40 -12.26 -7.43
CA ILE A 303 10.02 -11.85 -7.14
C ILE A 303 9.77 -11.90 -5.63
N TRP A 304 10.18 -12.98 -4.97
CA TRP A 304 10.10 -13.11 -3.52
C TRP A 304 10.85 -11.98 -2.80
N PHE A 305 12.08 -11.70 -3.25
CA PHE A 305 12.88 -10.61 -2.72
C PHE A 305 12.21 -9.25 -2.97
N GLY A 306 11.65 -9.04 -4.16
CA GLY A 306 10.90 -7.83 -4.50
C GLY A 306 9.71 -7.58 -3.57
N VAL A 307 8.96 -8.63 -3.20
CA VAL A 307 7.86 -8.50 -2.22
C VAL A 307 8.37 -8.12 -0.83
N ILE A 308 9.52 -8.68 -0.40
CA ILE A 308 10.16 -8.29 0.87
C ILE A 308 10.60 -6.83 0.84
N ILE A 309 11.17 -6.36 -0.28
CA ILE A 309 11.53 -4.95 -0.45
C ILE A 309 10.30 -4.05 -0.35
N LEU A 310 9.18 -4.39 -1.01
CA LEU A 310 7.93 -3.62 -0.89
C LEU A 310 7.45 -3.53 0.56
N LEU A 311 7.51 -4.62 1.31
CA LEU A 311 7.18 -4.61 2.74
C LEU A 311 8.17 -3.77 3.56
N ALA A 312 9.46 -3.82 3.26
CA ALA A 312 10.46 -3.00 3.93
C ALA A 312 10.21 -1.50 3.70
N LEU A 313 9.88 -1.11 2.44
CA LEU A 313 9.51 0.25 2.07
C LEU A 313 8.28 0.73 2.85
N GLU A 314 7.29 -0.14 2.98
CA GLU A 314 6.06 0.11 3.72
C GLU A 314 6.32 0.34 5.20
N ILE A 315 6.98 -0.62 5.85
CA ILE A 315 7.27 -0.59 7.28
C ILE A 315 8.11 0.64 7.62
N SER A 316 9.15 0.91 6.83
CA SER A 316 10.06 2.03 7.08
C SER A 316 9.35 3.38 7.04
N PHE A 317 8.34 3.51 6.17
CA PHE A 317 7.57 4.73 5.97
C PHE A 317 6.65 5.06 7.16
N THR A 318 6.31 4.05 7.97
CA THR A 318 5.54 4.18 9.21
C THR A 318 6.40 4.04 10.47
N THR A 319 7.71 3.80 10.33
CA THR A 319 8.59 3.54 11.49
C THR A 319 9.03 4.85 12.16
N PRO A 320 8.85 4.99 13.50
CA PRO A 320 9.41 6.10 14.26
C PRO A 320 10.95 6.16 14.16
N PRO A 321 11.58 7.35 14.30
CA PRO A 321 10.96 8.62 14.63
C PRO A 321 10.52 9.47 13.44
N PHE A 322 11.01 9.22 12.21
CA PHE A 322 10.84 10.13 11.09
C PHE A 322 10.05 9.56 9.89
N GLY A 323 9.38 8.43 10.05
CA GLY A 323 8.54 7.87 8.98
C GLY A 323 7.56 8.90 8.43
N LEU A 324 7.62 9.17 7.12
CA LEU A 324 6.86 10.27 6.50
C LEU A 324 5.34 10.14 6.67
N LEU A 325 4.81 8.93 6.73
CA LEU A 325 3.38 8.71 7.00
C LEU A 325 2.95 9.24 8.37
N LEU A 326 3.84 9.18 9.36
CA LEU A 326 3.58 9.69 10.71
C LEU A 326 3.40 11.22 10.69
N PHE A 327 4.16 11.92 9.86
CA PHE A 327 4.03 13.39 9.69
C PHE A 327 2.78 13.74 8.88
N VAL A 328 2.46 12.96 7.84
CA VAL A 328 1.18 13.11 7.12
C VAL A 328 0.00 12.97 8.09
N MET A 329 0.03 11.93 8.92
CA MET A 329 -1.00 11.72 9.96
C MET A 329 -1.04 12.90 10.95
N LYS A 330 0.12 13.40 11.42
CA LYS A 330 0.18 14.55 12.31
C LYS A 330 -0.44 15.79 11.69
N GLY A 331 -0.28 16.00 10.39
CA GLY A 331 -0.84 17.13 9.65
C GLY A 331 -2.37 17.14 9.56
N VAL A 332 -3.01 15.98 9.64
CA VAL A 332 -4.47 15.83 9.55
C VAL A 332 -5.14 15.44 10.87
N ALA A 333 -4.36 15.04 11.87
CA ALA A 333 -4.86 14.72 13.21
C ALA A 333 -5.23 15.98 14.00
N PRO A 334 -6.13 15.88 15.00
CA PRO A 334 -6.49 16.98 15.89
C PRO A 334 -5.24 17.65 16.51
N PRO A 335 -5.28 18.97 16.75
CA PRO A 335 -4.11 19.73 17.24
C PRO A 335 -3.51 19.20 18.55
N ASP A 336 -4.33 18.63 19.43
CA ASP A 336 -3.94 18.03 20.72
C ASP A 336 -3.20 16.69 20.59
N THR A 337 -3.14 16.10 19.39
CA THR A 337 -2.47 14.83 19.14
C THR A 337 -0.95 15.02 19.15
N LYS A 338 -0.25 14.35 20.06
CA LYS A 338 1.22 14.37 20.13
C LYS A 338 1.82 13.36 19.17
N MET A 339 3.06 13.60 18.72
CA MET A 339 3.79 12.61 17.90
C MET A 339 3.93 11.25 18.61
N THR A 340 4.11 11.27 19.92
CA THR A 340 4.16 10.05 20.73
C THR A 340 2.87 9.24 20.66
N ASP A 341 1.69 9.88 20.59
CA ASP A 341 0.41 9.17 20.41
C ASP A 341 0.38 8.43 19.06
N ILE A 342 0.90 9.08 18.01
CA ILE A 342 0.98 8.52 16.65
C ILE A 342 1.96 7.35 16.62
N TYR A 343 3.13 7.47 17.28
CA TYR A 343 4.12 6.40 17.35
C TYR A 343 3.54 5.15 18.03
N TRP A 344 2.92 5.30 19.21
CA TRP A 344 2.30 4.18 19.91
C TRP A 344 1.13 3.58 19.14
N ALA A 345 0.38 4.38 18.39
CA ALA A 345 -0.68 3.87 17.52
C ALA A 345 -0.15 3.05 16.34
N ALA A 346 1.01 3.41 15.78
CA ALA A 346 1.63 2.73 14.65
C ALA A 346 2.26 1.37 15.03
N MET A 347 2.87 1.28 16.23
CA MET A 347 3.68 0.12 16.63
C MET A 347 2.99 -1.24 16.48
N PRO A 348 1.73 -1.46 16.90
CA PRO A 348 1.09 -2.76 16.73
C PRO A 348 0.90 -3.15 15.25
N PHE A 349 0.64 -2.17 14.38
CA PHE A 349 0.48 -2.37 12.94
C PHE A 349 1.82 -2.69 12.27
N ILE A 350 2.90 -2.03 12.69
CA ILE A 350 4.28 -2.35 12.27
C ILE A 350 4.63 -3.79 12.67
N LEU A 351 4.30 -4.22 13.89
CA LEU A 351 4.54 -5.59 14.34
C LEU A 351 3.78 -6.62 13.50
N CYS A 352 2.55 -6.33 13.10
CA CYS A 352 1.82 -7.17 12.14
C CYS A 352 2.57 -7.28 10.80
N ALA A 353 3.06 -6.16 10.26
CA ALA A 353 3.80 -6.15 9.00
C ALA A 353 5.13 -6.92 9.11
N LEU A 354 5.88 -6.75 10.19
CA LEU A 354 7.09 -7.54 10.46
C LEU A 354 6.79 -9.03 10.60
N THR A 355 5.64 -9.38 11.17
CA THR A 355 5.20 -10.79 11.26
C THR A 355 4.93 -11.36 9.86
N VAL A 356 4.32 -10.58 8.96
CA VAL A 356 4.11 -11.01 7.56
C VAL A 356 5.45 -11.19 6.84
N VAL A 357 6.43 -10.31 7.06
CA VAL A 357 7.79 -10.50 6.52
C VAL A 357 8.39 -11.82 7.02
N ALA A 358 8.31 -12.10 8.33
CA ALA A 358 8.80 -13.35 8.90
C ALA A 358 8.08 -14.57 8.29
N LEU A 359 6.76 -14.49 8.11
CA LEU A 359 5.98 -15.55 7.46
C LEU A 359 6.42 -15.80 6.00
N ILE A 360 6.71 -14.75 5.23
CA ILE A 360 7.19 -14.87 3.85
C ILE A 360 8.59 -15.47 3.81
N ILE A 361 9.44 -15.16 4.77
CA ILE A 361 10.79 -15.75 4.87
C ILE A 361 10.69 -17.25 5.18
N ILE A 362 9.81 -17.65 6.11
CA ILE A 362 9.63 -19.05 6.49
C ILE A 362 8.86 -19.84 5.41
N PHE A 363 7.86 -19.21 4.80
CA PHE A 363 6.97 -19.79 3.80
C PHE A 363 7.00 -18.97 2.50
N PRO A 364 8.03 -19.11 1.64
CA PRO A 364 8.16 -18.33 0.39
C PRO A 364 6.95 -18.46 -0.54
N GLN A 365 6.21 -19.55 -0.45
CA GLN A 365 5.00 -19.80 -1.25
C GLN A 365 3.92 -18.73 -1.04
N ILE A 366 3.91 -18.03 0.09
CA ILE A 366 3.00 -16.90 0.33
C ILE A 366 3.20 -15.80 -0.72
N ALA A 367 4.43 -15.57 -1.16
CA ALA A 367 4.75 -14.59 -2.20
C ALA A 367 4.84 -15.20 -3.60
N LEU A 368 5.14 -16.51 -3.74
CA LEU A 368 5.45 -17.14 -5.02
C LEU A 368 4.29 -17.95 -5.62
N TYR A 369 3.26 -18.30 -4.83
CA TYR A 369 2.17 -19.15 -5.33
C TYR A 369 1.37 -18.47 -6.46
N LEU A 370 0.88 -17.26 -6.27
CA LEU A 370 0.13 -16.56 -7.32
C LEU A 370 1.00 -16.19 -8.55
N PRO A 371 2.25 -15.72 -8.40
CA PRO A 371 3.17 -15.56 -9.53
C PRO A 371 3.38 -16.82 -10.38
N SER A 372 3.38 -18.00 -9.77
CA SER A 372 3.52 -19.26 -10.51
C SER A 372 2.33 -19.60 -11.41
N LEU A 373 1.17 -18.97 -11.18
CA LEU A 373 -0.04 -19.14 -11.98
C LEU A 373 -0.12 -18.15 -13.16
N VAL A 374 0.73 -17.12 -13.19
CA VAL A 374 0.79 -16.14 -14.29
C VAL A 374 1.45 -16.79 -15.50
N ARG A 375 0.72 -16.78 -16.61
CA ARG A 375 1.15 -17.33 -17.91
C ARG A 375 1.97 -16.36 -18.72
#